data_f19b6840c7adc8361c7b3b540c057b8a
#
_entry.id   f19b6840c7adc8361c7b3b540c057b8a
#
_cell.length_a   1.000
_cell.length_b   1.000
_cell.length_c   1.000
_cell.angle_alpha   90.00
_cell.angle_beta   90.00
_cell.angle_gamma   90.00
#
_symmetry.space_group_name_H-M   'P 1'
#
loop_
_entity.id
_entity.type
_entity.pdbx_description
1 polymer ?
#
loop_
_entity_poly.entity_id
_entity_poly.type
_entity_poly.pdbx_seq_one_letter_code
_entity_poly.pdbx_strand_id
1 'polypeptide(L)'
;AALMTFLVMTEGFSADAAAAKLSTPKMTAQINYGSEFTHPYNKQTNTIKVHWSKVKGASNYELYIKGGKYKSWKKYKTVKNTNCTVTGLQRTTSYQFRVKAVNGSAASAYSKTQTIKTARMDFNKAGWEAMCRIVYHEVGKMSGSEWDKPIVYVADCVANQYVAAKYTKNAMWRSYYARYNNCLLYTSPSPRDSTSS
;
A
#
# COMPACT_ATOMS: atom_id res chain seq x y z
N ALA A 1 28.30 -80.00 6.85
CA ALA A 1 28.29 -78.56 7.25
C ALA A 1 27.72 -77.74 6.10
N ALA A 2 26.46 -77.31 6.27
CA ALA A 2 25.78 -76.45 5.30
C ALA A 2 25.93 -75.02 5.78
N LEU A 3 26.61 -74.17 5.00
CA LEU A 3 26.77 -72.75 5.26
C LEU A 3 25.59 -72.03 4.66
N MET A 4 24.74 -71.54 5.53
CA MET A 4 23.55 -70.72 5.16
C MET A 4 23.96 -69.24 5.08
N THR A 5 24.12 -68.72 3.86
CA THR A 5 24.44 -67.31 3.61
C THR A 5 23.18 -66.51 3.71
N PHE A 6 23.08 -65.64 4.76
CA PHE A 6 21.96 -64.71 4.97
C PHE A 6 22.23 -63.48 4.12
N LEU A 7 21.49 -63.35 3.01
CA LEU A 7 21.51 -62.12 2.18
C LEU A 7 20.61 -61.08 2.81
N VAL A 8 21.21 -60.12 3.49
CA VAL A 8 20.48 -58.93 4.00
C VAL A 8 20.21 -58.00 2.83
N MET A 9 18.97 -58.03 2.35
CA MET A 9 18.46 -57.00 1.43
C MET A 9 18.24 -55.71 2.23
N THR A 10 19.18 -54.77 2.16
CA THR A 10 18.94 -53.40 2.59
C THR A 10 18.12 -52.73 1.51
N GLU A 11 16.81 -52.80 1.65
CA GLU A 11 15.92 -51.90 0.89
C GLU A 11 16.22 -50.47 1.34
N GLY A 12 16.91 -49.77 0.47
CA GLY A 12 17.09 -48.32 0.61
C GLY A 12 15.72 -47.63 0.51
N PHE A 13 15.14 -47.31 1.66
CA PHE A 13 14.03 -46.36 1.71
C PHE A 13 14.53 -45.00 1.25
N SER A 14 14.52 -44.77 -0.06
CA SER A 14 14.48 -43.40 -0.60
C SER A 14 13.12 -42.81 -0.22
N ALA A 15 13.04 -42.26 0.95
CA ALA A 15 11.96 -41.32 1.26
C ALA A 15 12.16 -40.09 0.35
N ASP A 16 11.65 -40.19 -0.87
CA ASP A 16 11.41 -39.04 -1.73
C ASP A 16 10.35 -38.19 -1.00
N ALA A 17 10.83 -37.38 -0.06
CA ALA A 17 10.01 -36.42 0.61
C ALA A 17 9.55 -35.41 -0.45
N ALA A 18 8.41 -35.71 -1.08
CA ALA A 18 7.75 -34.81 -2.00
C ALA A 18 7.72 -33.45 -1.31
N ALA A 19 8.50 -32.50 -1.83
CA ALA A 19 8.68 -31.18 -1.25
C ALA A 19 7.30 -30.58 -1.01
N ALA A 20 6.92 -30.43 0.25
CA ALA A 20 5.57 -30.01 0.64
C ALA A 20 5.23 -28.72 -0.09
N LYS A 21 4.28 -28.81 -1.02
CA LYS A 21 3.86 -27.68 -1.85
C LYS A 21 3.36 -26.54 -0.96
N LEU A 22 4.08 -25.42 -0.97
CA LEU A 22 3.69 -24.24 -0.20
C LEU A 22 2.32 -23.72 -0.66
N SER A 23 1.44 -23.36 0.27
CA SER A 23 0.18 -22.74 -0.06
C SER A 23 0.39 -21.35 -0.67
N THR A 24 -0.54 -20.92 -1.54
CA THR A 24 -0.46 -19.62 -2.19
C THR A 24 -0.77 -18.50 -1.19
N PRO A 25 0.10 -17.48 -1.03
CA PRO A 25 -0.20 -16.34 -0.19
C PRO A 25 -1.40 -15.56 -0.74
N LYS A 26 -2.23 -15.04 0.15
CA LYS A 26 -3.34 -14.15 -0.21
C LYS A 26 -2.87 -12.71 -0.01
N MET A 27 -2.76 -11.96 -1.10
CA MET A 27 -2.48 -10.54 -1.02
C MET A 27 -3.74 -9.83 -0.56
N THR A 28 -3.66 -9.10 0.55
CA THR A 28 -4.79 -8.32 1.06
C THR A 28 -4.93 -7.06 0.25
N ALA A 29 -6.16 -6.76 -0.20
CA ALA A 29 -6.47 -5.45 -0.74
C ALA A 29 -6.16 -4.41 0.33
N GLN A 30 -5.45 -3.35 -0.03
CA GLN A 30 -5.00 -2.34 0.92
C GLN A 30 -6.13 -1.45 1.46
N ILE A 31 -7.33 -1.70 1.07
CA ILE A 31 -8.47 -0.87 1.38
C ILE A 31 -9.31 -1.61 2.39
N ASN A 32 -8.85 -1.65 3.62
CA ASN A 32 -9.74 -1.83 4.75
C ASN A 32 -9.97 -0.44 5.35
N TYR A 33 -11.09 0.16 5.00
CA TYR A 33 -11.62 1.36 5.65
C TYR A 33 -12.14 1.00 7.06
N GLY A 34 -11.50 0.02 7.74
CA GLY A 34 -11.76 -0.29 9.13
C GLY A 34 -11.31 0.85 10.03
N SER A 35 -11.53 0.69 11.31
CA SER A 35 -11.35 1.66 12.40
C SER A 35 -9.98 2.34 12.49
N GLU A 36 -9.02 1.99 11.67
CA GLU A 36 -7.69 2.59 11.63
C GLU A 36 -7.46 3.28 10.29
N PHE A 37 -7.21 4.58 10.33
CA PHE A 37 -6.82 5.43 9.20
C PHE A 37 -5.42 5.11 8.67
N THR A 38 -5.03 3.84 8.66
CA THR A 38 -3.69 3.44 8.23
C THR A 38 -3.57 3.30 6.71
N HIS A 39 -4.68 3.09 6.02
CA HIS A 39 -4.65 2.84 4.59
C HIS A 39 -4.28 4.06 3.72
N PRO A 40 -4.63 5.33 4.04
CA PRO A 40 -4.14 6.46 3.27
C PRO A 40 -2.62 6.54 3.26
N TYR A 41 -1.97 6.03 4.31
CA TYR A 41 -0.52 6.05 4.45
C TYR A 41 0.18 4.88 3.75
N ASN A 42 -0.55 3.84 3.36
CA ASN A 42 -0.01 2.68 2.67
C ASN A 42 0.30 2.97 1.20
N LYS A 43 -0.28 4.01 0.62
CA LYS A 43 0.05 4.49 -0.72
C LYS A 43 0.32 5.98 -0.69
N GLN A 44 1.49 6.34 -1.15
CA GLN A 44 1.95 7.72 -1.28
C GLN A 44 2.16 8.03 -2.77
N THR A 45 2.68 9.19 -3.09
CA THR A 45 2.93 9.58 -4.49
C THR A 45 3.99 8.71 -5.16
N ASN A 46 4.95 8.20 -4.40
CA ASN A 46 6.08 7.43 -4.91
C ASN A 46 6.31 6.10 -4.20
N THR A 47 5.45 5.73 -3.26
CA THR A 47 5.55 4.48 -2.50
C THR A 47 4.21 3.78 -2.37
N ILE A 48 4.24 2.44 -2.30
CA ILE A 48 3.09 1.59 -1.97
C ILE A 48 3.59 0.52 -1.01
N LYS A 49 2.90 0.35 0.12
CA LYS A 49 3.11 -0.75 1.04
C LYS A 49 2.11 -1.86 0.76
N VAL A 50 2.59 -3.04 0.42
CA VAL A 50 1.77 -4.23 0.13
C VAL A 50 1.85 -5.25 1.26
N HIS A 51 0.78 -6.00 1.50
CA HIS A 51 0.64 -7.00 2.53
C HIS A 51 0.07 -8.30 1.97
N TRP A 52 0.41 -9.42 2.60
CA TRP A 52 -0.12 -10.75 2.27
C TRP A 52 -0.21 -11.65 3.50
N SER A 53 -0.96 -12.73 3.36
CA SER A 53 -1.09 -13.72 4.44
C SER A 53 0.19 -14.52 4.64
N LYS A 54 0.50 -14.85 5.89
CA LYS A 54 1.58 -15.77 6.24
C LYS A 54 1.29 -17.17 5.68
N VAL A 55 2.30 -17.81 5.12
CA VAL A 55 2.25 -19.18 4.60
C VAL A 55 3.08 -20.09 5.50
N LYS A 56 2.47 -21.16 6.00
CA LYS A 56 3.14 -22.16 6.83
C LYS A 56 4.28 -22.82 6.00
N GLY A 57 5.45 -22.93 6.57
CA GLY A 57 6.61 -23.50 5.92
C GLY A 57 7.36 -22.56 4.95
N ALA A 58 6.89 -21.34 4.72
CA ALA A 58 7.63 -20.37 3.93
C ALA A 58 8.79 -19.75 4.75
N SER A 59 9.96 -19.69 4.16
CA SER A 59 11.12 -18.98 4.70
C SER A 59 11.19 -17.54 4.23
N ASN A 60 10.73 -17.30 3.00
CA ASN A 60 10.74 -15.97 2.35
C ASN A 60 9.53 -15.79 1.42
N TYR A 61 9.36 -14.57 0.95
CA TYR A 61 8.38 -14.20 -0.06
C TYR A 61 9.05 -13.41 -1.17
N GLU A 62 8.74 -13.72 -2.41
CA GLU A 62 9.18 -12.96 -3.57
C GLU A 62 8.06 -12.08 -4.07
N LEU A 63 8.23 -10.77 -3.97
CA LEU A 63 7.31 -9.77 -4.49
C LEU A 63 7.66 -9.42 -5.94
N TYR A 64 6.64 -9.41 -6.80
CA TYR A 64 6.73 -9.04 -8.20
C TYR A 64 5.89 -7.81 -8.48
N ILE A 65 6.37 -6.98 -9.40
CA ILE A 65 5.76 -5.73 -9.81
C ILE A 65 5.65 -5.64 -11.34
N LYS A 66 4.59 -4.99 -11.82
CA LYS A 66 4.41 -4.55 -13.21
C LYS A 66 3.71 -3.20 -13.23
N GLY A 67 4.03 -2.33 -14.17
CA GLY A 67 3.43 -1.00 -14.34
C GLY A 67 4.47 0.13 -14.32
N GLY A 68 4.11 1.29 -14.80
CA GLY A 68 5.03 2.42 -14.93
C GLY A 68 6.28 2.05 -15.74
N LYS A 69 7.45 2.21 -15.12
CA LYS A 69 8.73 1.80 -15.73
C LYS A 69 8.89 0.28 -15.89
N TYR A 70 8.12 -0.53 -15.18
CA TYR A 70 8.16 -1.99 -15.25
C TYR A 70 7.19 -2.50 -16.32
N LYS A 71 7.61 -2.57 -17.57
CA LYS A 71 6.77 -2.95 -18.71
C LYS A 71 6.29 -4.41 -18.66
N SER A 72 7.08 -5.29 -18.05
CA SER A 72 6.75 -6.71 -17.79
C SER A 72 6.86 -7.03 -16.30
N TRP A 73 6.43 -8.23 -15.89
CA TRP A 73 6.60 -8.70 -14.53
C TRP A 73 8.07 -8.78 -14.15
N LYS A 74 8.47 -8.07 -13.11
CA LYS A 74 9.82 -8.08 -12.56
C LYS A 74 9.79 -8.43 -11.08
N LYS A 75 10.69 -9.28 -10.63
CA LYS A 75 10.92 -9.51 -9.21
C LYS A 75 11.46 -8.19 -8.62
N TYR A 76 10.72 -7.65 -7.66
CA TYR A 76 11.10 -6.41 -6.98
C TYR A 76 12.04 -6.71 -5.81
N LYS A 77 11.61 -7.61 -4.91
CA LYS A 77 12.39 -7.94 -3.71
C LYS A 77 11.98 -9.30 -3.15
N THR A 78 12.93 -9.94 -2.45
CA THR A 78 12.68 -11.09 -1.58
C THR A 78 12.71 -10.61 -0.13
N VAL A 79 11.70 -10.96 0.66
CA VAL A 79 11.53 -10.51 2.06
C VAL A 79 11.09 -11.68 2.95
N LYS A 80 11.45 -11.63 4.23
CA LYS A 80 10.98 -12.60 5.25
C LYS A 80 9.60 -12.24 5.80
N ASN A 81 9.30 -10.92 5.85
CA ASN A 81 8.05 -10.41 6.39
C ASN A 81 6.90 -10.59 5.41
N THR A 82 5.67 -10.52 5.91
CA THR A 82 4.42 -10.57 5.12
C THR A 82 3.99 -9.22 4.55
N ASN A 83 4.90 -8.28 4.46
CA ASN A 83 4.69 -6.97 3.85
C ASN A 83 5.97 -6.45 3.20
N CYS A 84 5.82 -5.51 2.28
CA CYS A 84 6.94 -4.83 1.65
C CYS A 84 6.53 -3.42 1.22
N THR A 85 7.37 -2.43 1.49
CA THR A 85 7.22 -1.09 0.94
C THR A 85 7.99 -1.00 -0.37
N VAL A 86 7.27 -0.70 -1.45
CA VAL A 86 7.81 -0.49 -2.79
C VAL A 86 8.01 1.01 -2.98
N THR A 87 9.20 1.41 -3.39
CA THR A 87 9.62 2.81 -3.52
C THR A 87 10.01 3.16 -4.95
N GLY A 88 10.23 4.44 -5.23
CA GLY A 88 10.65 4.93 -6.55
C GLY A 88 9.59 4.75 -7.63
N LEU A 89 8.32 4.85 -7.23
CA LEU A 89 7.16 4.78 -8.10
C LEU A 89 6.81 6.16 -8.68
N GLN A 90 6.12 6.17 -9.80
CA GLN A 90 5.60 7.39 -10.42
C GLN A 90 4.24 7.74 -9.81
N ARG A 91 4.01 9.03 -9.58
CA ARG A 91 2.75 9.58 -9.06
C ARG A 91 1.57 9.26 -9.99
N THR A 92 0.38 9.05 -9.44
CA THR A 92 -0.87 8.78 -10.17
C THR A 92 -0.81 7.64 -11.17
N THR A 93 0.09 6.69 -10.95
CA THR A 93 0.37 5.57 -11.84
C THR A 93 -0.09 4.26 -11.22
N SER A 94 -0.76 3.43 -12.02
CA SER A 94 -1.20 2.10 -11.60
C SER A 94 -0.08 1.08 -11.70
N TYR A 95 0.07 0.30 -10.64
CA TYR A 95 1.00 -0.82 -10.54
C TYR A 95 0.27 -2.09 -10.16
N GLN A 96 0.71 -3.19 -10.72
CA GLN A 96 0.23 -4.51 -10.41
C GLN A 96 1.26 -5.24 -9.53
N PHE A 97 0.78 -5.94 -8.53
CA PHE A 97 1.59 -6.71 -7.59
C PHE A 97 1.10 -8.15 -7.50
N ARG A 98 2.03 -9.07 -7.35
CA ARG A 98 1.78 -10.46 -6.98
C ARG A 98 2.94 -10.97 -6.16
N VAL A 99 2.69 -11.96 -5.32
CA VAL A 99 3.69 -12.53 -4.42
C VAL A 99 3.62 -14.05 -4.47
N LYS A 100 4.75 -14.71 -4.28
CA LYS A 100 4.82 -16.15 -4.01
C LYS A 100 5.64 -16.44 -2.76
N ALA A 101 5.28 -17.49 -2.05
CA ALA A 101 6.06 -17.99 -0.92
C ALA A 101 7.16 -18.93 -1.43
N VAL A 102 8.32 -18.92 -0.77
CA VAL A 102 9.46 -19.75 -1.11
C VAL A 102 10.11 -20.36 0.13
N ASN A 103 10.66 -21.57 -0.01
CA ASN A 103 11.49 -22.21 0.99
C ASN A 103 12.50 -23.13 0.27
N GLY A 104 13.76 -22.73 0.27
CA GLY A 104 14.78 -23.39 -0.54
C GLY A 104 14.39 -23.42 -2.01
N SER A 105 14.31 -24.61 -2.61
CA SER A 105 13.86 -24.84 -3.98
C SER A 105 12.34 -24.86 -4.13
N ALA A 106 11.58 -25.02 -3.03
CA ALA A 106 10.13 -25.07 -3.06
C ALA A 106 9.53 -23.68 -3.21
N ALA A 107 8.51 -23.54 -4.07
CA ALA A 107 7.78 -22.30 -4.28
C ALA A 107 6.28 -22.54 -4.41
N SER A 108 5.48 -21.61 -3.91
CA SER A 108 4.03 -21.59 -4.14
C SER A 108 3.68 -21.08 -5.55
N ALA A 109 2.41 -21.21 -5.93
CA ALA A 109 1.85 -20.41 -7.01
C ALA A 109 1.87 -18.92 -6.63
N TYR A 110 1.73 -18.05 -7.63
CA TYR A 110 1.56 -16.61 -7.41
C TYR A 110 0.19 -16.30 -6.80
N SER A 111 0.14 -15.34 -5.91
CA SER A 111 -1.11 -14.76 -5.42
C SER A 111 -1.95 -14.18 -6.57
N LYS A 112 -3.24 -13.93 -6.31
CA LYS A 112 -4.03 -13.06 -7.19
C LYS A 112 -3.32 -11.71 -7.35
N THR A 113 -3.35 -11.16 -8.56
CA THR A 113 -2.79 -9.84 -8.85
C THR A 113 -3.63 -8.77 -8.18
N GLN A 114 -2.95 -7.84 -7.49
CA GLN A 114 -3.55 -6.62 -6.96
C GLN A 114 -3.09 -5.42 -7.78
N THR A 115 -4.04 -4.59 -8.20
CA THR A 115 -3.75 -3.33 -8.89
C THR A 115 -3.93 -2.18 -7.93
N ILE A 116 -2.88 -1.37 -7.74
CA ILE A 116 -2.87 -0.24 -6.81
C ILE A 116 -2.32 0.97 -7.55
N LYS A 117 -3.04 2.08 -7.50
CA LYS A 117 -2.61 3.35 -8.06
C LYS A 117 -1.92 4.18 -6.99
N THR A 118 -0.75 4.75 -7.28
CA THR A 118 -0.08 5.71 -6.39
C THR A 118 -0.95 6.94 -6.15
N ALA A 119 -0.80 7.57 -5.01
CA ALA A 119 -1.61 8.72 -4.60
C ALA A 119 -1.32 9.97 -5.45
N ARG A 120 -2.29 10.89 -5.47
CA ARG A 120 -2.12 12.23 -6.06
C ARG A 120 -1.23 13.13 -5.19
N MET A 121 -1.27 12.92 -3.88
CA MET A 121 -0.52 13.68 -2.89
C MET A 121 -0.08 12.75 -1.76
N ASP A 122 0.96 13.15 -1.05
CA ASP A 122 1.40 12.43 0.14
C ASP A 122 0.56 12.83 1.35
N PHE A 123 0.27 11.84 2.19
CA PHE A 123 -0.41 12.02 3.45
C PHE A 123 0.42 11.48 4.60
N ASN A 124 0.28 12.11 5.73
CA ASN A 124 0.58 11.53 7.03
C ASN A 124 -0.63 11.73 7.95
N LYS A 125 -0.57 11.21 9.17
CA LYS A 125 -1.68 11.31 10.13
C LYS A 125 -2.05 12.77 10.40
N ALA A 126 -1.08 13.64 10.63
CA ALA A 126 -1.29 15.05 10.91
C ALA A 126 -1.98 15.77 9.73
N GLY A 127 -1.52 15.53 8.50
CA GLY A 127 -2.15 16.11 7.29
C GLY A 127 -3.58 15.62 7.08
N TRP A 128 -3.87 14.36 7.38
CA TRP A 128 -5.23 13.84 7.33
C TRP A 128 -6.14 14.49 8.36
N GLU A 129 -5.70 14.58 9.61
CA GLU A 129 -6.46 15.24 10.68
C GLU A 129 -6.69 16.72 10.40
N ALA A 130 -5.69 17.41 9.81
CA ALA A 130 -5.86 18.80 9.39
C ALA A 130 -6.91 18.94 8.28
N MET A 131 -6.90 18.06 7.28
CA MET A 131 -7.93 18.03 6.23
C MET A 131 -9.32 17.79 6.82
N CYS A 132 -9.46 16.84 7.73
CA CYS A 132 -10.73 16.58 8.41
C CYS A 132 -11.23 17.80 9.18
N ARG A 133 -10.33 18.54 9.85
CA ARG A 133 -10.69 19.78 10.55
C ARG A 133 -11.17 20.87 9.59
N ILE A 134 -10.46 21.08 8.47
CA ILE A 134 -10.86 22.04 7.44
C ILE A 134 -12.26 21.71 6.91
N VAL A 135 -12.48 20.46 6.51
CA VAL A 135 -13.77 20.01 6.01
C VAL A 135 -14.87 20.23 7.06
N TYR A 136 -14.60 19.90 8.32
CA TYR A 136 -15.55 20.09 9.41
C TYR A 136 -15.88 21.57 9.63
N HIS A 137 -14.91 22.48 9.54
CA HIS A 137 -15.13 23.92 9.67
C HIS A 137 -15.96 24.48 8.51
N GLU A 138 -15.69 24.04 7.28
CA GLU A 138 -16.36 24.56 6.09
C GLU A 138 -17.81 24.05 5.94
N VAL A 139 -18.03 22.78 6.26
CA VAL A 139 -19.32 22.11 6.07
C VAL A 139 -20.14 22.04 7.36
N GLY A 140 -19.48 22.14 8.52
CA GLY A 140 -20.11 22.07 9.83
C GLY A 140 -20.56 20.67 10.22
N LYS A 141 -21.40 20.62 11.24
CA LYS A 141 -21.97 19.39 11.79
C LYS A 141 -23.24 19.01 11.02
N MET A 142 -23.10 18.66 9.76
CA MET A 142 -24.21 18.27 8.90
C MET A 142 -24.40 16.76 8.95
N SER A 143 -25.63 16.30 9.08
CA SER A 143 -25.99 14.88 9.09
C SER A 143 -27.02 14.57 8.01
N GLY A 144 -26.87 13.41 7.36
CA GLY A 144 -27.76 12.93 6.32
C GLY A 144 -27.05 12.68 4.99
N SER A 145 -27.61 11.81 4.16
CA SER A 145 -27.00 11.37 2.89
C SER A 145 -26.79 12.49 1.86
N GLU A 146 -27.50 13.60 1.99
CA GLU A 146 -27.37 14.75 1.09
C GLU A 146 -26.08 15.56 1.32
N TRP A 147 -25.45 15.38 2.48
CA TRP A 147 -24.26 16.13 2.88
C TRP A 147 -22.94 15.47 2.51
N ASP A 148 -22.97 14.23 2.05
CA ASP A 148 -21.77 13.54 1.58
C ASP A 148 -21.12 14.27 0.40
N LYS A 149 -21.94 14.84 -0.49
CA LYS A 149 -21.44 15.57 -1.67
C LYS A 149 -20.69 16.85 -1.30
N PRO A 150 -21.25 17.78 -0.49
CA PRO A 150 -20.53 18.97 -0.02
C PRO A 150 -19.21 18.64 0.70
N ILE A 151 -19.22 17.62 1.56
CA ILE A 151 -18.01 17.16 2.26
C ILE A 151 -16.92 16.75 1.26
N VAL A 152 -17.29 15.95 0.26
CA VAL A 152 -16.36 15.49 -0.78
C VAL A 152 -15.87 16.67 -1.63
N TYR A 153 -16.73 17.62 -1.99
CA TYR A 153 -16.33 18.79 -2.77
C TYR A 153 -15.33 19.68 -2.02
N VAL A 154 -15.54 19.95 -0.74
CA VAL A 154 -14.58 20.72 0.07
C VAL A 154 -13.26 19.99 0.17
N ALA A 155 -13.26 18.70 0.46
CA ALA A 155 -12.05 17.88 0.51
C ALA A 155 -11.32 17.87 -0.84
N ASP A 156 -12.03 17.75 -1.95
CA ASP A 156 -11.45 17.80 -3.30
C ASP A 156 -10.89 19.19 -3.64
N CYS A 157 -11.55 20.27 -3.25
CA CYS A 157 -11.02 21.62 -3.43
C CYS A 157 -9.68 21.80 -2.71
N VAL A 158 -9.61 21.42 -1.43
CA VAL A 158 -8.37 21.49 -0.64
C VAL A 158 -7.28 20.62 -1.26
N ALA A 159 -7.61 19.37 -1.63
CA ALA A 159 -6.68 18.47 -2.26
C ALA A 159 -6.18 18.96 -3.63
N ASN A 160 -7.08 19.52 -4.45
CA ASN A 160 -6.73 20.07 -5.76
C ASN A 160 -5.81 21.28 -5.64
N GLN A 161 -6.10 22.16 -4.72
CA GLN A 161 -5.27 23.32 -4.43
C GLN A 161 -3.87 22.89 -4.00
N TYR A 162 -3.76 21.97 -3.04
CA TYR A 162 -2.48 21.44 -2.59
C TYR A 162 -1.69 20.78 -3.74
N VAL A 163 -2.36 19.96 -4.55
CA VAL A 163 -1.73 19.30 -5.71
C VAL A 163 -1.26 20.33 -6.74
N ALA A 164 -2.06 21.35 -7.02
CA ALA A 164 -1.69 22.43 -7.94
C ALA A 164 -0.44 23.17 -7.45
N ALA A 165 -0.38 23.49 -6.17
CA ALA A 165 0.75 24.17 -5.57
C ALA A 165 2.04 23.36 -5.57
N LYS A 166 1.96 22.09 -5.13
CA LYS A 166 3.13 21.27 -4.91
C LYS A 166 3.67 20.61 -6.17
N TYR A 167 2.79 20.19 -7.09
CA TYR A 167 3.16 19.33 -8.21
C TYR A 167 3.04 19.99 -9.57
N THR A 168 2.56 21.24 -9.66
CA THR A 168 2.55 21.99 -10.92
C THR A 168 3.74 22.95 -11.02
N LYS A 169 4.06 23.33 -12.25
CA LYS A 169 5.06 24.37 -12.51
C LYS A 169 4.51 25.79 -12.42
N ASN A 170 3.23 25.96 -12.08
CA ASN A 170 2.58 27.26 -12.01
C ASN A 170 3.11 28.08 -10.81
N ALA A 171 3.85 29.15 -11.13
CA ALA A 171 4.49 30.01 -10.13
C ALA A 171 3.48 30.70 -9.20
N MET A 172 2.31 31.08 -9.73
CA MET A 172 1.24 31.73 -8.94
C MET A 172 0.73 30.78 -7.82
N TRP A 173 0.44 29.56 -8.17
CA TRP A 173 0.00 28.55 -7.18
C TRP A 173 1.09 28.22 -6.18
N ARG A 174 2.34 28.15 -6.62
CA ARG A 174 3.48 27.92 -5.70
C ARG A 174 3.64 29.08 -4.72
N SER A 175 3.55 30.34 -5.17
CA SER A 175 3.68 31.50 -4.29
C SER A 175 2.53 31.60 -3.31
N TYR A 176 1.31 31.33 -3.77
CA TYR A 176 0.13 31.28 -2.92
C TYR A 176 0.31 30.28 -1.77
N TYR A 177 0.84 29.09 -2.07
CA TYR A 177 1.04 28.05 -1.08
C TYR A 177 2.37 28.13 -0.32
N ALA A 178 3.37 28.82 -0.82
CA ALA A 178 4.56 29.14 -0.04
C ALA A 178 4.20 29.99 1.20
N ARG A 179 3.15 30.79 1.10
CA ARG A 179 2.59 31.54 2.26
C ARG A 179 1.85 30.62 3.25
N TYR A 180 1.33 29.51 2.78
CA TYR A 180 0.63 28.49 3.57
C TYR A 180 1.51 27.24 3.67
N ASN A 181 2.81 27.43 3.87
CA ASN A 181 3.80 26.36 3.99
C ASN A 181 3.30 25.36 5.03
N ASN A 182 2.81 24.21 4.58
CA ASN A 182 2.10 23.20 5.36
C ASN A 182 0.59 23.47 5.57
N CYS A 183 -0.13 23.97 4.59
CA CYS A 183 -1.57 24.26 4.75
C CYS A 183 -2.42 23.03 5.11
N LEU A 184 -1.96 21.82 4.88
CA LEU A 184 -2.53 20.61 5.50
C LEU A 184 -2.08 20.45 6.97
N LEU A 185 -1.20 21.31 7.46
CA LEU A 185 -0.71 21.32 8.84
C LEU A 185 -1.10 22.60 9.60
N TYR A 186 -1.64 23.61 8.92
CA TYR A 186 -1.96 24.88 9.53
C TYR A 186 -3.46 25.17 9.42
N THR A 187 -4.13 25.12 10.54
CA THR A 187 -5.42 25.79 10.73
C THR A 187 -5.17 27.28 10.81
N SER A 188 -5.13 27.97 9.68
CA SER A 188 -5.37 29.42 9.72
C SER A 188 -6.81 29.60 10.16
N PRO A 189 -7.09 30.40 11.19
CA PRO A 189 -8.46 30.73 11.52
C PRO A 189 -9.13 31.30 10.27
N SER A 190 -10.34 30.82 9.98
CA SER A 190 -11.17 31.37 8.92
C SER A 190 -11.27 32.91 9.10
N PRO A 191 -11.27 33.71 8.02
CA PRO A 191 -11.55 35.13 8.13
C PRO A 191 -12.87 35.46 8.90
N ARG A 192 -13.75 34.46 9.07
CA ARG A 192 -14.97 34.58 9.88
C ARG A 192 -14.72 34.56 11.39
N ASP A 193 -13.57 34.02 11.85
CA ASP A 193 -13.25 33.97 13.28
C ASP A 193 -12.70 35.32 13.82
N SER A 194 -12.41 36.27 12.92
CA SER A 194 -11.89 37.60 13.28
C SER A 194 -12.98 38.66 13.52
N THR A 195 -14.25 38.30 13.45
CA THR A 195 -15.36 39.26 13.59
C THR A 195 -16.26 39.03 14.80
N SER A 196 -15.86 38.23 15.77
CA SER A 196 -16.55 38.10 17.04
C SER A 196 -15.68 38.60 18.19
N SER A 197 -15.58 39.90 18.31
CA SER A 197 -15.22 40.62 19.52
C SER A 197 -16.15 41.83 19.65
#